data_505c692a455c4ddcee72bf16156b6f04
#
_entry.id   505c692a455c4ddcee72bf16156b6f04
#
_cell.length_a   1.000
_cell.length_b   1.000
_cell.length_c   1.000
_cell.angle_alpha   90.00
_cell.angle_beta   90.00
_cell.angle_gamma   90.00
#
_symmetry.space_group_name_H-M   'P 1'
#
loop_
_entity.id
_entity.type
_entity.pdbx_description
1 polymer ?
#
loop_
_entity_poly.entity_id
_entity_poly.type
_entity_poly.pdbx_seq_one_letter_code
_entity_poly.pdbx_strand_id
1 'polypeptide(L)'
;MAGLAVNVAVIHENKILLTQRDDFETWILPSGGVEDGESIAQAAIRETKEETGLDVELTRLVGVYSRLSNMSPVHAILFVAKHVGGEIKCQEGETIAVEWFAFNALPTPLSAGHEKRINDAISGVCGTAVLQEFTMPEMPKGLSRKELIELRDASGLSRQGFYLQLFEKAELKETVELAGTTDILKNEIKGK
;
A
#
# COMPACT_ATOMS: atom_id res chain seq x y z
N MET A 1 3.16 9.54 -17.98
CA MET A 1 2.80 8.10 -17.98
C MET A 1 2.36 7.75 -16.56
N ALA A 2 1.47 6.75 -16.40
CA ALA A 2 1.14 6.23 -15.08
C ALA A 2 2.36 5.53 -14.47
N GLY A 3 2.59 5.71 -13.16
CA GLY A 3 3.62 4.99 -12.44
C GLY A 3 3.23 3.54 -12.20
N LEU A 4 4.22 2.65 -12.17
CA LEU A 4 4.07 1.26 -11.76
C LEU A 4 4.69 1.09 -10.37
N ALA A 5 3.92 0.55 -9.45
CA ALA A 5 4.34 0.35 -8.07
C ALA A 5 3.97 -1.05 -7.56
N VAL A 6 4.59 -1.46 -6.48
CA VAL A 6 4.27 -2.67 -5.73
C VAL A 6 3.78 -2.33 -4.34
N ASN A 7 2.91 -3.16 -3.80
CA ASN A 7 2.57 -3.20 -2.38
C ASN A 7 2.74 -4.62 -1.87
N VAL A 8 3.18 -4.79 -0.62
CA VAL A 8 3.39 -6.09 -0.02
C VAL A 8 2.68 -6.21 1.31
N ALA A 9 1.67 -7.08 1.37
CA ALA A 9 1.02 -7.46 2.62
C ALA A 9 1.84 -8.57 3.29
N VAL A 10 2.79 -8.20 4.13
CA VAL A 10 3.56 -9.16 4.92
C VAL A 10 2.71 -9.63 6.08
N ILE A 11 2.39 -10.92 6.11
CA ILE A 11 1.52 -11.52 7.14
C ILE A 11 2.30 -12.51 7.99
N HIS A 12 2.21 -12.37 9.31
CA HIS A 12 2.82 -13.25 10.28
C HIS A 12 1.95 -13.34 11.55
N GLU A 13 1.64 -14.54 12.02
CA GLU A 13 0.88 -14.78 13.25
C GLU A 13 -0.43 -13.97 13.39
N ASN A 14 -1.24 -13.93 12.32
CA ASN A 14 -2.49 -13.13 12.24
C ASN A 14 -2.30 -11.62 12.43
N LYS A 15 -1.10 -11.13 12.12
CA LYS A 15 -0.78 -9.70 12.06
C LYS A 15 -0.32 -9.34 10.66
N ILE A 16 -0.46 -8.07 10.32
CA ILE A 16 0.05 -7.47 9.10
C ILE A 16 1.09 -6.41 9.44
N LEU A 17 2.17 -6.39 8.67
CA LEU A 17 3.20 -5.36 8.81
C LEU A 17 2.79 -4.12 8.04
N LEU A 18 2.90 -2.97 8.69
CA LEU A 18 2.72 -1.67 8.04
C LEU A 18 3.93 -0.78 8.32
N THR A 19 4.18 0.12 7.39
CA THR A 19 5.18 1.18 7.50
C THR A 19 4.48 2.52 7.69
N GLN A 20 5.02 3.40 8.53
CA GLN A 20 4.56 4.77 8.64
C GLN A 20 5.46 5.67 7.81
N ARG A 21 4.87 6.39 6.87
CA ARG A 21 5.59 7.27 5.95
C ARG A 21 6.05 8.55 6.65
N ASP A 22 7.26 9.01 6.33
CA ASP A 22 7.78 10.28 6.84
C ASP A 22 7.01 11.50 6.27
N ASP A 23 6.55 11.44 5.02
CA ASP A 23 5.97 12.61 4.35
C ASP A 23 4.62 13.09 4.95
N PHE A 24 3.71 12.17 5.30
CA PHE A 24 2.37 12.50 5.82
C PHE A 24 2.03 11.77 7.12
N GLU A 25 2.96 11.01 7.69
CA GLU A 25 2.78 10.24 8.92
C GLU A 25 1.56 9.30 8.85
N THR A 26 1.30 8.76 7.65
CA THR A 26 0.22 7.80 7.41
C THR A 26 0.77 6.38 7.32
N TRP A 27 -0.03 5.40 7.73
CA TRP A 27 0.31 4.00 7.63
C TRP A 27 -0.05 3.41 6.28
N ILE A 28 0.86 2.62 5.72
CA ILE A 28 0.72 1.93 4.44
C ILE A 28 1.27 0.51 4.50
N LEU A 29 0.95 -0.29 3.50
CA LEU A 29 1.72 -1.50 3.19
C LEU A 29 3.12 -1.10 2.70
N PRO A 30 4.18 -1.85 3.01
CA PRO A 30 5.47 -1.72 2.35
C PRO A 30 5.30 -1.59 0.84
N SER A 31 5.92 -0.56 0.22
CA SER A 31 5.58 -0.19 -1.15
C SER A 31 6.62 0.69 -1.81
N GLY A 32 6.83 0.52 -3.10
CA GLY A 32 7.67 1.41 -3.89
C GLY A 32 7.54 1.22 -5.37
N GLY A 33 8.39 1.91 -6.13
CA GLY A 33 8.40 1.87 -7.58
C GLY A 33 9.09 0.64 -8.12
N VAL A 34 8.69 0.22 -9.33
CA VAL A 34 9.44 -0.78 -10.09
C VAL A 34 10.53 -0.07 -10.87
N GLU A 35 11.79 -0.51 -10.69
CA GLU A 35 12.95 0.06 -11.35
C GLU A 35 13.26 -0.63 -12.69
N ASP A 36 14.04 0.04 -13.53
CA ASP A 36 14.46 -0.51 -14.80
C ASP A 36 15.35 -1.75 -14.57
N GLY A 37 15.03 -2.83 -15.25
CA GLY A 37 15.81 -4.06 -15.22
C GLY A 37 15.43 -5.07 -14.12
N GLU A 38 14.45 -4.75 -13.27
CA GLU A 38 13.90 -5.70 -12.30
C GLU A 38 12.49 -6.20 -12.65
N SER A 39 12.15 -7.38 -12.20
CA SER A 39 10.77 -7.85 -12.27
C SER A 39 9.92 -7.24 -11.16
N ILE A 40 8.59 -7.22 -11.35
CA ILE A 40 7.63 -6.75 -10.33
C ILE A 40 7.79 -7.51 -9.00
N ALA A 41 8.10 -8.81 -9.06
CA ALA A 41 8.33 -9.62 -7.86
C ALA A 41 9.66 -9.26 -7.17
N GLN A 42 10.71 -8.96 -7.93
CA GLN A 42 11.98 -8.47 -7.38
C GLN A 42 11.80 -7.11 -6.71
N ALA A 43 11.09 -6.17 -7.35
CA ALA A 43 10.74 -4.88 -6.75
C ALA A 43 10.02 -5.05 -5.41
N ALA A 44 9.03 -5.95 -5.33
CA ALA A 44 8.27 -6.21 -4.11
C ALA A 44 9.16 -6.70 -2.95
N ILE A 45 10.12 -7.59 -3.23
CA ILE A 45 11.06 -8.10 -2.22
C ILE A 45 12.07 -7.00 -1.82
N ARG A 46 12.62 -6.27 -2.79
CA ARG A 46 13.58 -5.18 -2.56
C ARG A 46 12.97 -4.07 -1.70
N GLU A 47 11.82 -3.55 -2.10
CA GLU A 47 11.13 -2.47 -1.38
C GLU A 47 10.77 -2.88 0.06
N THR A 48 10.28 -4.12 0.26
CA THR A 48 10.02 -4.62 1.60
C THR A 48 11.29 -4.66 2.44
N LYS A 49 12.42 -5.11 1.87
CA LYS A 49 13.69 -5.14 2.56
C LYS A 49 14.22 -3.75 2.91
N GLU A 50 14.12 -2.81 1.98
CA GLU A 50 14.60 -1.43 2.15
C GLU A 50 13.79 -0.68 3.20
N GLU A 51 12.44 -0.70 3.10
CA GLU A 51 11.56 0.02 4.02
C GLU A 51 11.48 -0.59 5.42
N THR A 52 11.65 -1.91 5.54
CA THR A 52 11.34 -2.63 6.80
C THR A 52 12.51 -3.38 7.42
N GLY A 53 13.58 -3.65 6.66
CA GLY A 53 14.69 -4.51 7.08
C GLY A 53 14.39 -6.01 7.05
N LEU A 54 13.14 -6.42 6.76
CA LEU A 54 12.73 -7.82 6.79
C LEU A 54 13.02 -8.56 5.48
N ASP A 55 13.34 -9.84 5.60
CA ASP A 55 13.41 -10.76 4.47
C ASP A 55 12.04 -11.46 4.31
N VAL A 56 11.54 -11.48 3.08
CA VAL A 56 10.21 -12.01 2.78
C VAL A 56 10.22 -12.97 1.59
N GLU A 57 9.27 -13.88 1.59
CA GLU A 57 8.95 -14.75 0.45
C GLU A 57 7.53 -14.46 0.00
N LEU A 58 7.37 -14.09 -1.29
CA LEU A 58 6.05 -13.84 -1.87
C LEU A 58 5.27 -15.14 -1.96
N THR A 59 4.01 -15.12 -1.51
CA THR A 59 3.17 -16.33 -1.45
C THR A 59 1.97 -16.25 -2.39
N ARG A 60 1.50 -15.05 -2.71
CA ARG A 60 0.30 -14.86 -3.53
C ARG A 60 0.27 -13.51 -4.22
N LEU A 61 -0.22 -13.48 -5.46
CA LEU A 61 -0.61 -12.26 -6.15
C LEU A 61 -2.08 -11.96 -5.83
N VAL A 62 -2.35 -10.85 -5.15
CA VAL A 62 -3.72 -10.42 -4.83
C VAL A 62 -4.37 -9.78 -6.05
N GLY A 63 -3.72 -8.81 -6.67
CA GLY A 63 -4.27 -8.15 -7.84
C GLY A 63 -3.61 -6.81 -8.19
N VAL A 64 -4.31 -6.08 -9.04
CA VAL A 64 -3.89 -4.76 -9.53
C VAL A 64 -4.87 -3.71 -9.01
N TYR A 65 -4.34 -2.63 -8.45
CA TYR A 65 -5.08 -1.49 -7.91
C TYR A 65 -4.69 -0.23 -8.69
N SER A 66 -5.57 0.21 -9.57
CA SER A 66 -5.38 1.40 -10.39
C SER A 66 -5.86 2.63 -9.64
N ARG A 67 -4.92 3.45 -9.13
CA ARG A 67 -5.26 4.70 -8.48
C ARG A 67 -5.27 5.84 -9.48
N LEU A 68 -6.45 6.39 -9.73
CA LEU A 68 -6.64 7.60 -10.51
C LEU A 68 -7.05 8.74 -9.57
N SER A 69 -6.38 9.87 -9.69
CA SER A 69 -6.62 11.03 -8.82
C SER A 69 -6.26 12.34 -9.52
N ASN A 70 -6.39 13.45 -8.81
CA ASN A 70 -5.86 14.73 -9.25
C ASN A 70 -4.32 14.71 -9.40
N MET A 71 -3.65 13.75 -8.78
CA MET A 71 -2.21 13.51 -8.90
C MET A 71 -1.90 12.55 -10.07
N SER A 72 -0.62 12.34 -10.33
CA SER A 72 -0.19 11.34 -11.32
C SER A 72 -0.79 9.97 -11.01
N PRO A 73 -1.37 9.29 -12.00
CA PRO A 73 -1.95 7.97 -11.81
C PRO A 73 -0.87 6.94 -11.47
N VAL A 74 -1.23 5.95 -10.64
CA VAL A 74 -0.35 4.84 -10.26
C VAL A 74 -1.11 3.53 -10.34
N HIS A 75 -0.50 2.52 -10.97
CA HIS A 75 -0.97 1.14 -10.93
C HIS A 75 -0.12 0.37 -9.94
N ALA A 76 -0.72 -0.10 -8.85
CA ALA A 76 -0.03 -0.86 -7.83
C ALA A 76 -0.37 -2.35 -7.93
N ILE A 77 0.65 -3.20 -7.95
CA ILE A 77 0.51 -4.64 -7.87
C ILE A 77 0.65 -5.06 -6.41
N LEU A 78 -0.35 -5.74 -5.87
CA LEU A 78 -0.37 -6.20 -4.49
C LEU A 78 -0.01 -7.67 -4.37
N PHE A 79 1.00 -7.96 -3.56
CA PHE A 79 1.38 -9.31 -3.16
C PHE A 79 1.09 -9.55 -1.68
N VAL A 80 0.87 -10.82 -1.33
CA VAL A 80 1.02 -11.31 0.05
C VAL A 80 2.39 -11.96 0.17
N ALA A 81 3.05 -11.73 1.29
CA ALA A 81 4.31 -12.35 1.62
C ALA A 81 4.30 -12.90 3.05
N LYS A 82 5.14 -13.90 3.30
CA LYS A 82 5.49 -14.36 4.64
C LYS A 82 6.85 -13.81 5.05
N HIS A 83 7.02 -13.48 6.30
CA HIS A 83 8.30 -13.13 6.91
C HIS A 83 9.18 -14.39 7.01
N VAL A 84 10.43 -14.31 6.57
CA VAL A 84 11.38 -15.44 6.60
C VAL A 84 12.70 -15.11 7.29
N GLY A 85 12.94 -13.85 7.65
CA GLY A 85 14.16 -13.41 8.34
C GLY A 85 14.31 -11.89 8.37
N GLY A 86 15.50 -11.43 8.78
CA GLY A 86 15.79 -10.01 8.93
C GLY A 86 15.32 -9.44 10.26
N GLU A 87 15.71 -8.20 10.54
CA GLU A 87 15.31 -7.45 11.72
C GLU A 87 14.66 -6.14 11.29
N ILE A 88 13.66 -5.68 12.04
CA ILE A 88 12.96 -4.42 11.74
C ILE A 88 13.96 -3.27 11.78
N LYS A 89 14.01 -2.54 10.66
CA LYS A 89 14.83 -1.34 10.49
C LYS A 89 14.11 -0.39 9.54
N CYS A 90 13.80 0.81 10.01
CA CYS A 90 13.21 1.85 9.16
C CYS A 90 14.22 2.35 8.13
N GLN A 91 13.74 2.61 6.91
CA GLN A 91 14.52 3.30 5.88
C GLN A 91 14.61 4.79 6.24
N GLU A 92 15.82 5.30 6.33
CA GLU A 92 16.06 6.71 6.67
C GLU A 92 15.47 7.65 5.61
N GLY A 93 14.71 8.65 6.06
CA GLY A 93 14.11 9.67 5.20
C GLY A 93 12.80 9.26 4.48
N GLU A 94 12.35 8.00 4.61
CA GLU A 94 11.11 7.52 4.00
C GLU A 94 10.15 6.91 5.01
N THR A 95 10.66 6.13 5.95
CA THR A 95 9.87 5.38 6.94
C THR A 95 10.26 5.78 8.36
N ILE A 96 9.29 6.22 9.15
CA ILE A 96 9.49 6.63 10.54
C ILE A 96 9.11 5.56 11.56
N ALA A 97 8.27 4.58 11.16
CA ALA A 97 7.92 3.43 11.99
C ALA A 97 7.60 2.20 11.12
N VAL A 98 7.88 1.01 11.66
CA VAL A 98 7.51 -0.30 11.08
C VAL A 98 6.94 -1.14 12.20
N GLU A 99 5.68 -1.54 12.10
CA GLU A 99 4.99 -2.24 13.19
C GLU A 99 4.04 -3.33 12.68
N TRP A 100 3.83 -4.34 13.55
CA TRP A 100 2.89 -5.43 13.34
C TRP A 100 1.53 -5.12 13.96
N PHE A 101 0.47 -5.09 13.16
CA PHE A 101 -0.89 -4.82 13.61
C PHE A 101 -1.78 -6.06 13.49
N ALA A 102 -2.61 -6.30 14.51
CA ALA A 102 -3.67 -7.30 14.39
C ALA A 102 -4.69 -6.87 13.32
N PHE A 103 -5.28 -7.83 12.60
CA PHE A 103 -6.21 -7.53 11.50
C PHE A 103 -7.45 -6.72 11.92
N ASN A 104 -7.84 -6.82 13.19
CA ASN A 104 -8.96 -6.08 13.78
C ASN A 104 -8.56 -4.82 14.55
N ALA A 105 -7.28 -4.43 14.50
CA ALA A 105 -6.74 -3.28 15.21
C ALA A 105 -5.71 -2.54 14.33
N LEU A 106 -6.12 -2.19 13.11
CA LEU A 106 -5.30 -1.42 12.20
C LEU A 106 -5.11 0.01 12.70
N PRO A 107 -3.95 0.63 12.46
CA PRO A 107 -3.69 2.00 12.91
C PRO A 107 -4.43 3.04 12.08
N THR A 108 -4.50 4.25 12.62
CA THR A 108 -5.05 5.41 11.92
C THR A 108 -4.05 6.58 11.98
N PRO A 109 -3.97 7.39 10.92
CA PRO A 109 -4.65 7.23 9.63
C PRO A 109 -3.95 6.23 8.72
N LEU A 110 -4.74 5.37 8.08
CA LEU A 110 -4.27 4.64 6.91
C LEU A 110 -4.24 5.56 5.69
N SER A 111 -3.25 5.39 4.83
CA SER A 111 -3.24 6.09 3.56
C SER A 111 -4.41 5.62 2.68
N ALA A 112 -5.03 6.58 1.99
CA ALA A 112 -6.24 6.34 1.21
C ALA A 112 -6.08 5.19 0.20
N GLY A 113 -7.06 4.29 0.17
CA GLY A 113 -7.07 3.08 -0.66
C GLY A 113 -6.31 1.89 -0.08
N HIS A 114 -5.54 2.04 1.00
CA HIS A 114 -4.84 0.91 1.62
C HIS A 114 -5.77 -0.01 2.41
N GLU A 115 -6.86 0.48 2.97
CA GLU A 115 -7.83 -0.35 3.70
C GLU A 115 -8.37 -1.48 2.82
N LYS A 116 -8.81 -1.16 1.59
CA LYS A 116 -9.28 -2.15 0.61
C LYS A 116 -8.21 -3.18 0.29
N ARG A 117 -6.97 -2.74 0.03
CA ARG A 117 -5.84 -3.63 -0.29
C ARG A 117 -5.52 -4.57 0.86
N ILE A 118 -5.50 -4.06 2.10
CA ILE A 118 -5.28 -4.84 3.31
C ILE A 118 -6.39 -5.89 3.47
N ASN A 119 -7.66 -5.49 3.35
CA ASN A 119 -8.79 -6.37 3.49
C ASN A 119 -8.80 -7.48 2.42
N ASP A 120 -8.47 -7.18 1.16
CA ASP A 120 -8.37 -8.17 0.10
C ASP A 120 -7.22 -9.17 0.36
N ALA A 121 -6.07 -8.68 0.83
CA ALA A 121 -4.95 -9.53 1.19
C ALA A 121 -5.29 -10.50 2.34
N ILE A 122 -5.92 -9.99 3.40
CA ILE A 122 -6.31 -10.78 4.58
C ILE A 122 -7.42 -11.79 4.22
N SER A 123 -8.37 -11.40 3.37
CA SER A 123 -9.50 -12.24 2.96
C SER A 123 -9.14 -13.32 1.95
N GLY A 124 -7.89 -13.39 1.50
CA GLY A 124 -7.44 -14.43 0.58
C GLY A 124 -7.78 -14.17 -0.89
N VAL A 125 -8.09 -12.94 -1.28
CA VAL A 125 -8.40 -12.58 -2.68
C VAL A 125 -7.20 -12.81 -3.57
N CYS A 126 -7.45 -13.33 -4.78
CA CYS A 126 -6.49 -13.61 -5.84
C CYS A 126 -7.00 -13.11 -7.19
N GLY A 127 -6.14 -12.42 -7.95
CA GLY A 127 -6.43 -12.05 -9.34
C GLY A 127 -7.51 -10.99 -9.51
N THR A 128 -7.66 -10.08 -8.54
CA THR A 128 -8.61 -8.95 -8.64
C THR A 128 -8.02 -7.79 -9.44
N ALA A 129 -8.89 -6.99 -10.06
CA ALA A 129 -8.57 -5.66 -10.59
C ALA A 129 -9.52 -4.63 -9.98
N VAL A 130 -8.97 -3.60 -9.36
CA VAL A 130 -9.73 -2.58 -8.65
C VAL A 130 -9.34 -1.19 -9.16
N LEU A 131 -10.33 -0.41 -9.53
CA LEU A 131 -10.19 1.01 -9.80
C LEU A 131 -10.46 1.80 -8.52
N GLN A 132 -9.51 2.66 -8.13
CA GLN A 132 -9.60 3.57 -6.99
C GLN A 132 -9.54 5.00 -7.51
N GLU A 133 -10.67 5.68 -7.53
CA GLU A 133 -10.81 7.06 -8.00
C GLU A 133 -10.82 7.99 -6.79
N PHE A 134 -9.83 8.89 -6.72
CA PHE A 134 -9.76 9.92 -5.69
C PHE A 134 -10.05 11.28 -6.30
N THR A 135 -11.13 11.89 -5.89
CA THR A 135 -11.45 13.26 -6.25
C THR A 135 -11.15 14.17 -5.06
N MET A 136 -10.26 15.10 -5.27
CA MET A 136 -9.90 16.16 -4.31
C MET A 136 -10.34 17.52 -4.89
N PRO A 137 -11.55 18.00 -4.60
CA PRO A 137 -12.15 19.15 -5.29
C PRO A 137 -11.32 20.44 -5.23
N GLU A 138 -10.60 20.63 -4.14
CA GLU A 138 -9.81 21.86 -3.89
C GLU A 138 -8.37 21.78 -4.43
N MET A 139 -7.96 20.61 -4.98
CA MET A 139 -6.60 20.40 -5.44
C MET A 139 -6.48 20.51 -6.97
N PRO A 140 -5.43 21.18 -7.48
CA PRO A 140 -5.15 21.22 -8.91
C PRO A 140 -5.00 19.82 -9.51
N LYS A 141 -5.39 19.66 -10.78
CA LYS A 141 -5.11 18.42 -11.53
C LYS A 141 -3.64 18.38 -11.94
N GLY A 142 -3.07 17.17 -11.92
CA GLY A 142 -1.69 16.93 -12.35
C GLY A 142 -0.62 17.28 -11.31
N LEU A 143 -1.03 17.50 -10.06
CA LEU A 143 -0.11 17.81 -8.97
C LEU A 143 0.91 16.68 -8.77
N SER A 144 2.17 17.03 -8.78
CA SER A 144 3.24 16.08 -8.43
C SER A 144 3.34 15.88 -6.91
N ARG A 145 3.96 14.78 -6.48
CA ARG A 145 4.22 14.54 -5.05
C ARG A 145 5.06 15.66 -4.44
N LYS A 146 6.03 16.20 -5.18
CA LYS A 146 6.89 17.30 -4.71
C LYS A 146 6.06 18.56 -4.41
N GLU A 147 5.20 18.96 -5.34
CA GLU A 147 4.33 20.12 -5.14
C GLU A 147 3.35 19.92 -3.98
N LEU A 148 2.86 18.69 -3.76
CA LEU A 148 2.02 18.38 -2.61
C LEU A 148 2.79 18.53 -1.28
N ILE A 149 4.04 18.12 -1.24
CA ILE A 149 4.93 18.29 -0.08
C ILE A 149 5.19 19.78 0.18
N GLU A 150 5.45 20.56 -0.87
CA GLU A 150 5.64 22.01 -0.76
C GLU A 150 4.37 22.70 -0.21
N LEU A 151 3.18 22.29 -0.64
CA LEU A 151 1.91 22.78 -0.10
C LEU A 151 1.75 22.41 1.38
N ARG A 152 2.10 21.18 1.75
CA ARG A 152 2.10 20.74 3.15
C ARG A 152 2.99 21.63 4.00
N ASP A 153 4.23 21.83 3.58
CA ASP A 153 5.23 22.60 4.34
C ASP A 153 4.82 24.07 4.47
N ALA A 154 4.15 24.62 3.46
CA ALA A 154 3.61 25.98 3.49
C ALA A 154 2.33 26.15 4.33
N SER A 155 1.65 25.04 4.68
CA SER A 155 0.35 25.10 5.37
C SER A 155 0.42 25.49 6.84
N GLY A 156 1.56 25.30 7.49
CA GLY A 156 1.74 25.47 8.94
C GLY A 156 1.12 24.35 9.79
N LEU A 157 0.56 23.32 9.18
CA LEU A 157 0.01 22.14 9.87
C LEU A 157 1.09 21.10 10.12
N SER A 158 0.82 20.16 11.06
CA SER A 158 1.60 18.94 11.13
C SER A 158 1.43 18.11 9.85
N ARG A 159 2.38 17.24 9.54
CA ARG A 159 2.33 16.35 8.35
C ARG A 159 1.04 15.55 8.30
N GLN A 160 0.67 14.93 9.42
CA GLN A 160 -0.58 14.18 9.55
C GLN A 160 -1.81 15.09 9.50
N GLY A 161 -1.75 16.26 10.15
CA GLY A 161 -2.85 17.24 10.15
C GLY A 161 -3.17 17.75 8.73
N PHE A 162 -2.14 18.02 7.92
CA PHE A 162 -2.32 18.36 6.52
C PHE A 162 -2.98 17.22 5.73
N TYR A 163 -2.52 15.98 5.94
CA TYR A 163 -3.10 14.82 5.28
C TYR A 163 -4.59 14.66 5.63
N LEU A 164 -4.93 14.71 6.93
CA LEU A 164 -6.31 14.57 7.38
C LEU A 164 -7.21 15.69 6.81
N GLN A 165 -6.75 16.93 6.80
CA GLN A 165 -7.49 18.05 6.21
C GLN A 165 -7.69 17.87 4.70
N LEU A 166 -6.67 17.41 3.98
CA LEU A 166 -6.74 17.13 2.55
C LEU A 166 -7.77 16.06 2.22
N PHE A 167 -7.83 14.99 3.03
CA PHE A 167 -8.72 13.85 2.80
C PHE A 167 -10.10 14.00 3.44
N GLU A 168 -10.32 14.97 4.33
CA GLU A 168 -11.65 15.25 4.90
C GLU A 168 -12.71 15.56 3.81
N LYS A 169 -12.27 16.21 2.73
CA LYS A 169 -13.13 16.59 1.59
C LYS A 169 -12.92 15.73 0.35
N ALA A 170 -12.04 14.75 0.42
CA ALA A 170 -11.79 13.87 -0.69
C ALA A 170 -12.87 12.80 -0.79
N GLU A 171 -13.30 12.52 -2.01
CA GLU A 171 -14.18 11.40 -2.32
C GLU A 171 -13.34 10.24 -2.86
N LEU A 172 -13.42 9.09 -2.20
CA LEU A 172 -12.86 7.83 -2.68
C LEU A 172 -14.00 6.96 -3.22
N LYS A 173 -13.92 6.63 -4.50
CA LYS A 173 -14.78 5.64 -5.13
C LYS A 173 -13.95 4.43 -5.52
N GLU A 174 -14.37 3.25 -5.09
CA GLU A 174 -13.73 1.99 -5.42
C GLU A 174 -14.66 1.14 -6.28
N THR A 175 -14.15 0.69 -7.41
CA THR A 175 -14.88 -0.16 -8.35
C THR A 175 -14.07 -1.43 -8.57
N VAL A 176 -14.66 -2.58 -8.26
CA VAL A 176 -14.08 -3.89 -8.58
C VAL A 176 -14.41 -4.18 -10.04
N GLU A 177 -13.42 -4.04 -10.93
CA GLU A 177 -13.56 -4.28 -12.35
C GLU A 177 -13.45 -5.77 -12.70
N LEU A 178 -12.64 -6.50 -11.92
CA LEU A 178 -12.53 -7.94 -11.95
C LEU A 178 -12.56 -8.45 -10.51
N ALA A 179 -13.61 -9.20 -10.17
CA ALA A 179 -13.64 -9.89 -8.88
C ALA A 179 -12.67 -11.08 -8.92
N GLY A 180 -11.64 -11.02 -8.11
CA GLY A 180 -10.74 -12.15 -7.93
C GLY A 180 -11.47 -13.36 -7.32
N THR A 181 -10.77 -14.49 -7.29
CA THR A 181 -11.21 -15.66 -6.53
C THR A 181 -10.67 -15.56 -5.10
N THR A 182 -11.37 -16.13 -4.13
CA THR A 182 -10.78 -16.38 -2.82
C THR A 182 -9.99 -17.67 -2.88
N ASP A 183 -8.85 -17.72 -2.20
CA ASP A 183 -7.89 -18.83 -2.23
C ASP A 183 -8.56 -20.18 -2.00
N ILE A 184 -8.68 -20.99 -3.05
CA ILE A 184 -9.37 -22.28 -3.06
C ILE A 184 -8.49 -23.39 -2.44
N LEU A 185 -7.23 -23.10 -2.12
CA LEU A 185 -6.28 -24.08 -1.57
C LEU A 185 -6.68 -24.68 -0.21
N LYS A 186 -7.72 -24.18 0.43
CA LYS A 186 -8.28 -24.81 1.64
C LYS A 186 -9.09 -26.08 1.37
N ASN A 187 -9.49 -26.35 0.14
CA ASN A 187 -10.36 -27.48 -0.18
C ASN A 187 -9.65 -28.69 -0.81
N GLU A 188 -8.43 -28.56 -1.31
CA GLU A 188 -7.72 -29.71 -1.91
C GLU A 188 -6.93 -30.56 -0.91
N ILE A 189 -6.71 -30.08 0.31
CA ILE A 189 -5.98 -30.82 1.36
C ILE A 189 -6.88 -31.78 2.15
N LYS A 190 -8.20 -31.72 1.96
CA LYS A 190 -9.15 -32.63 2.67
C LYS A 190 -9.59 -33.84 1.84
N GLY A 191 -9.00 -34.06 0.71
CA GLY A 191 -9.39 -35.14 -0.22
C GLY A 191 -8.26 -36.11 -0.59
N LYS A 192 -7.45 -36.56 0.36
CA LYS A 192 -6.65 -37.78 0.21
C LYS A 192 -6.43 -38.45 1.57
#